data_e4069a2c23be0f4dd75fd56b76aeb6f4
#
_entry.id   e4069a2c23be0f4dd75fd56b76aeb6f4
#
_cell.length_a   1.000
_cell.length_b   1.000
_cell.length_c   1.000
_cell.angle_alpha   90.00
_cell.angle_beta   90.00
_cell.angle_gamma   90.00
#
_symmetry.space_group_name_H-M   'P 1'
#
loop_
_entity.id
_entity.type
_entity.pdbx_description
1 polymer ?
#
loop_
_entity_poly.entity_id
_entity_poly.type
_entity_poly.pdbx_seq_one_letter_code
_entity_poly.pdbx_strand_id
1 'polypeptide(L)'
;HGGGGIRDHADTPRLIVELALWEIGVLILAGLAGGFINVMAGGGSVITVPVMIFLGVPGPVANGTNRLPILAHNISAALTYIRHGLPRSGMILSLSLCAVPGAVAGALVGVRLPVDTFNLVLAAVMGLVLILMLTDAGRGHTVAASPLTPRRRLWGHVLMVAAGFWGGFIQIGMGFILLPILNRVLGLDLVAANIHKVFIILLYTLSALWVFGSQLELLWWIGAVMAVGNSVGGWLGARLTLHGGEHVIRWVVVFSIAGMMVKLI
;
A
#
# COMPACT_ATOMS: atom_id res chain seq x y z
N HIS A 1 -4.79 55.10 11.62
CA HIS A 1 -3.56 54.34 11.82
C HIS A 1 -3.92 52.88 11.94
N GLY A 2 -3.89 52.19 10.80
CA GLY A 2 -4.08 50.78 10.70
C GLY A 2 -2.72 50.12 10.69
N GLY A 3 -2.44 49.26 11.67
CA GLY A 3 -1.36 48.32 11.66
C GLY A 3 -1.90 46.98 11.16
N GLY A 4 -1.77 46.72 9.84
CA GLY A 4 -1.97 45.41 9.30
C GLY A 4 -0.81 44.49 9.73
N GLY A 5 -1.06 43.63 10.72
CA GLY A 5 -0.12 42.63 11.13
C GLY A 5 0.13 41.65 9.97
N ILE A 6 1.32 41.73 9.44
CA ILE A 6 1.92 40.69 8.57
C ILE A 6 1.86 39.40 9.40
N ARG A 7 0.98 38.48 9.02
CA ARG A 7 1.02 37.12 9.58
C ARG A 7 2.34 36.51 9.13
N ASP A 8 3.20 36.33 10.09
CA ASP A 8 4.46 35.64 9.96
C ASP A 8 4.23 34.26 9.30
N HIS A 9 4.80 34.10 8.12
CA HIS A 9 4.95 32.80 7.43
C HIS A 9 6.06 31.95 8.09
N ALA A 10 6.17 32.02 9.44
CA ALA A 10 7.25 31.36 10.21
C ALA A 10 6.85 30.00 10.78
N ASP A 11 5.73 29.40 10.37
CA ASP A 11 5.35 28.03 10.73
C ASP A 11 5.52 27.05 9.57
N THR A 12 6.62 27.14 8.83
CA THR A 12 7.12 25.99 8.10
C THR A 12 7.62 24.99 9.15
N PRO A 13 6.98 23.84 9.30
CA PRO A 13 7.23 22.98 10.44
C PRO A 13 8.67 22.51 10.46
N ARG A 14 9.25 22.47 11.65
CA ARG A 14 10.58 21.91 11.99
C ARG A 14 10.83 20.45 11.54
N LEU A 15 9.93 19.88 10.74
CA LEU A 15 9.97 18.52 10.20
C LEU A 15 11.08 18.28 9.16
N ILE A 16 11.82 19.31 8.76
CA ILE A 16 12.78 19.18 7.65
C ILE A 16 14.20 18.83 8.13
N VAL A 17 14.56 19.00 9.40
CA VAL A 17 16.00 18.99 9.77
C VAL A 17 16.42 18.06 10.90
N GLU A 18 15.59 17.73 11.88
CA GLU A 18 16.08 16.95 13.04
C GLU A 18 15.10 15.85 13.49
N LEU A 19 15.05 14.74 12.74
CA LEU A 19 14.51 13.50 13.30
C LEU A 19 15.43 13.05 14.46
N ALA A 20 14.87 12.87 15.64
CA ALA A 20 15.59 12.26 16.74
C ALA A 20 15.95 10.81 16.38
N LEU A 21 17.04 10.28 16.91
CA LEU A 21 17.50 8.92 16.61
C LEU A 21 16.42 7.85 16.89
N TRP A 22 15.58 8.05 17.89
CA TRP A 22 14.48 7.13 18.18
C TRP A 22 13.36 7.18 17.11
N GLU A 23 13.09 8.36 16.49
CA GLU A 23 12.11 8.50 15.42
C GLU A 23 12.56 7.77 14.14
N ILE A 24 13.86 7.85 13.84
CA ILE A 24 14.47 7.06 12.76
C ILE A 24 14.28 5.57 13.03
N GLY A 25 14.53 5.13 14.26
CA GLY A 25 14.29 3.74 14.67
C GLY A 25 12.85 3.30 14.49
N VAL A 26 11.90 4.13 14.92
CA VAL A 26 10.45 3.87 14.77
C VAL A 26 10.05 3.80 13.29
N LEU A 27 10.55 4.71 12.44
CA LEU A 27 10.27 4.70 10.99
C LEU A 27 10.81 3.43 10.31
N ILE A 28 12.02 2.99 10.66
CA ILE A 28 12.61 1.77 10.10
C ILE A 28 11.80 0.53 10.54
N LEU A 29 11.45 0.43 11.83
CA LEU A 29 10.68 -0.69 12.37
C LEU A 29 9.24 -0.72 11.80
N ALA A 30 8.58 0.44 11.71
CA ALA A 30 7.28 0.57 11.08
C ALA A 30 7.36 0.20 9.58
N GLY A 31 8.44 0.62 8.93
CA GLY A 31 8.75 0.24 7.56
C GLY A 31 8.91 -1.27 7.40
N LEU A 32 9.70 -1.92 8.25
CA LEU A 32 9.93 -3.36 8.21
C LEU A 32 8.63 -4.14 8.38
N ALA A 33 7.86 -3.80 9.43
CA ALA A 33 6.56 -4.44 9.68
C ALA A 33 5.58 -4.14 8.52
N GLY A 34 5.52 -2.88 8.07
CA GLY A 34 4.65 -2.45 6.97
C GLY A 34 4.99 -3.15 5.66
N GLY A 35 6.25 -3.23 5.27
CA GLY A 35 6.70 -3.91 4.06
C GLY A 35 6.41 -5.41 4.08
N PHE A 36 6.67 -6.07 5.21
CA PHE A 36 6.37 -7.48 5.40
C PHE A 36 4.88 -7.77 5.27
N ILE A 37 4.05 -7.04 6.03
CA ILE A 37 2.58 -7.20 6.00
C ILE A 37 2.01 -6.82 4.62
N ASN A 38 2.55 -5.79 3.97
CA ASN A 38 2.09 -5.40 2.63
C ASN A 38 2.31 -6.48 1.58
N VAL A 39 3.49 -7.09 1.58
CA VAL A 39 3.79 -8.17 0.63
C VAL A 39 2.93 -9.39 0.91
N MET A 40 2.77 -9.78 2.17
CA MET A 40 2.01 -10.98 2.56
C MET A 40 0.49 -10.78 2.45
N ALA A 41 -0.03 -9.69 3.01
CA ALA A 41 -1.48 -9.47 3.17
C ALA A 41 -2.01 -8.21 2.45
N GLY A 42 -1.14 -7.23 2.16
CA GLY A 42 -1.51 -5.98 1.50
C GLY A 42 -2.09 -4.91 2.42
N GLY A 43 -1.90 -5.05 3.74
CA GLY A 43 -2.41 -4.11 4.76
C GLY A 43 -1.36 -3.25 5.46
N GLY A 44 -0.08 -3.31 5.06
CA GLY A 44 1.01 -2.66 5.79
C GLY A 44 0.94 -1.14 5.88
N SER A 45 0.25 -0.48 4.94
CA SER A 45 0.04 0.97 4.98
C SER A 45 -0.82 1.43 6.18
N VAL A 46 -1.56 0.51 6.81
CA VAL A 46 -2.28 0.77 8.08
C VAL A 46 -1.31 1.07 9.23
N ILE A 47 -0.04 0.66 9.11
CA ILE A 47 1.01 0.95 10.09
C ILE A 47 1.79 2.19 9.67
N THR A 48 2.26 2.22 8.43
CA THR A 48 3.22 3.23 7.96
C THR A 48 2.63 4.64 7.88
N VAL A 49 1.39 4.79 7.42
CA VAL A 49 0.74 6.11 7.30
C VAL A 49 0.44 6.71 8.67
N PRO A 50 -0.21 6.01 9.64
CA PRO A 50 -0.42 6.56 10.98
C PRO A 50 0.88 6.92 11.71
N VAL A 51 1.94 6.12 11.57
CA VAL A 51 3.23 6.44 12.20
C VAL A 51 3.75 7.80 11.71
N MET A 52 3.67 8.08 10.39
CA MET A 52 4.05 9.40 9.87
C MET A 52 3.13 10.52 10.40
N ILE A 53 1.82 10.27 10.50
CA ILE A 53 0.88 11.26 11.04
C ILE A 53 1.17 11.53 12.54
N PHE A 54 1.49 10.50 13.32
CA PHE A 54 1.92 10.66 14.72
C PHE A 54 3.20 11.47 14.88
N LEU A 55 4.08 11.42 13.88
CA LEU A 55 5.27 12.28 13.81
C LEU A 55 4.96 13.69 13.26
N GLY A 56 3.68 14.06 13.12
CA GLY A 56 3.25 15.38 12.72
C GLY A 56 3.13 15.61 11.21
N VAL A 57 3.27 14.57 10.39
CA VAL A 57 3.13 14.69 8.92
C VAL A 57 1.64 14.84 8.56
N PRO A 58 1.22 15.88 7.80
CA PRO A 58 -0.16 16.01 7.35
C PRO A 58 -0.61 14.78 6.52
N GLY A 59 -1.86 14.35 6.71
CA GLY A 59 -2.40 13.12 6.12
C GLY A 59 -2.17 12.97 4.60
N PRO A 60 -2.51 13.96 3.74
CA PRO A 60 -2.24 13.88 2.31
C PRO A 60 -0.74 13.74 1.98
N VAL A 61 0.13 14.47 2.72
CA VAL A 61 1.60 14.38 2.57
C VAL A 61 2.10 13.02 3.03
N ALA A 62 1.60 12.49 4.16
CA ALA A 62 1.94 11.16 4.65
C ALA A 62 1.56 10.06 3.63
N ASN A 63 0.36 10.17 3.03
CA ASN A 63 -0.09 9.25 1.99
C ASN A 63 0.79 9.31 0.73
N GLY A 64 1.16 10.52 0.29
CA GLY A 64 2.08 10.71 -0.83
C GLY A 64 3.50 10.20 -0.53
N THR A 65 4.06 10.58 0.63
CA THR A 65 5.38 10.15 1.10
C THR A 65 5.47 8.63 1.24
N ASN A 66 4.38 7.97 1.69
CA ASN A 66 4.31 6.52 1.83
C ASN A 66 4.43 5.76 0.49
N ARG A 67 4.28 6.43 -0.66
CA ARG A 67 4.50 5.79 -1.97
C ARG A 67 5.94 5.34 -2.16
N LEU A 68 6.92 6.05 -1.59
CA LEU A 68 8.32 5.67 -1.69
C LEU A 68 8.63 4.35 -0.98
N PRO A 69 8.30 4.14 0.31
CA PRO A 69 8.45 2.84 0.96
C PRO A 69 7.62 1.73 0.30
N ILE A 70 6.44 2.05 -0.27
CA ILE A 70 5.64 1.05 -1.03
C ILE A 70 6.38 0.60 -2.29
N LEU A 71 6.99 1.52 -3.03
CA LEU A 71 7.84 1.15 -4.17
C LEU A 71 9.01 0.28 -3.72
N ALA A 72 9.68 0.66 -2.65
CA ALA A 72 10.86 -0.03 -2.14
C ALA A 72 10.56 -1.52 -1.80
N HIS A 73 9.49 -1.79 -1.04
CA HIS A 73 9.17 -3.19 -0.73
C HIS A 73 8.66 -3.98 -1.95
N ASN A 74 7.92 -3.35 -2.86
CA ASN A 74 7.48 -4.05 -4.07
C ASN A 74 8.64 -4.31 -5.04
N ILE A 75 9.62 -3.41 -5.16
CA ILE A 75 10.86 -3.67 -5.91
C ILE A 75 11.60 -4.85 -5.29
N SER A 76 11.80 -4.84 -3.97
CA SER A 76 12.49 -5.90 -3.24
C SER A 76 11.79 -7.26 -3.39
N ALA A 77 10.47 -7.28 -3.28
CA ALA A 77 9.65 -8.47 -3.49
C ALA A 77 9.70 -8.94 -4.95
N ALA A 78 9.53 -8.04 -5.92
CA ALA A 78 9.57 -8.37 -7.35
C ALA A 78 10.93 -8.96 -7.76
N LEU A 79 12.04 -8.36 -7.30
CA LEU A 79 13.39 -8.89 -7.53
C LEU A 79 13.55 -10.29 -6.94
N THR A 80 12.98 -10.53 -5.74
CA THR A 80 12.99 -11.86 -5.12
C THR A 80 12.24 -12.86 -5.98
N TYR A 81 11.05 -12.51 -6.47
CA TYR A 81 10.25 -13.36 -7.33
C TYR A 81 10.92 -13.64 -8.67
N ILE A 82 11.50 -12.63 -9.33
CA ILE A 82 12.21 -12.79 -10.61
C ILE A 82 13.40 -13.74 -10.45
N ARG A 83 14.18 -13.63 -9.36
CA ARG A 83 15.34 -14.49 -9.09
C ARG A 83 14.95 -15.97 -8.88
N HIS A 84 13.71 -16.23 -8.49
CA HIS A 84 13.19 -17.60 -8.32
C HIS A 84 12.44 -18.12 -9.56
N GLY A 85 12.65 -17.49 -10.72
CA GLY A 85 12.18 -18.03 -12.01
C GLY A 85 10.68 -17.92 -12.24
N LEU A 86 10.02 -16.91 -11.65
CA LEU A 86 8.58 -16.76 -11.82
C LEU A 86 8.17 -16.43 -13.25
N PRO A 87 7.00 -16.93 -13.71
CA PRO A 87 6.58 -16.81 -15.10
C PRO A 87 6.39 -15.36 -15.50
N ARG A 88 6.99 -14.98 -16.62
CA ARG A 88 6.68 -13.73 -17.34
C ARG A 88 5.28 -13.87 -17.93
N SER A 89 4.27 -13.52 -17.14
CA SER A 89 2.89 -13.57 -17.60
C SER A 89 2.52 -12.24 -18.27
N GLY A 90 2.14 -12.29 -19.54
CA GLY A 90 1.57 -11.11 -20.23
C GLY A 90 0.34 -10.55 -19.50
N MET A 91 -0.32 -11.38 -18.68
CA MET A 91 -1.44 -10.96 -17.85
C MET A 91 -1.01 -10.02 -16.72
N ILE A 92 0.17 -10.21 -16.11
CA ILE A 92 0.72 -9.26 -15.12
C ILE A 92 0.82 -7.86 -15.73
N LEU A 93 1.42 -7.75 -16.90
CA LEU A 93 1.61 -6.46 -17.57
C LEU A 93 0.28 -5.83 -17.96
N SER A 94 -0.65 -6.59 -18.55
CA SER A 94 -1.94 -6.05 -18.97
C SER A 94 -2.79 -5.57 -17.80
N LEU A 95 -2.85 -6.30 -16.69
CA LEU A 95 -3.55 -5.91 -15.48
C LEU A 95 -2.92 -4.68 -14.83
N SER A 96 -1.57 -4.63 -14.79
CA SER A 96 -0.83 -3.49 -14.25
C SER A 96 -1.09 -2.22 -15.04
N LEU A 97 -1.07 -2.31 -16.38
CA LEU A 97 -1.35 -1.16 -17.26
C LEU A 97 -2.80 -0.69 -17.11
N CYS A 98 -3.77 -1.59 -16.93
CA CYS A 98 -5.16 -1.21 -16.66
C CYS A 98 -5.34 -0.51 -15.31
N ALA A 99 -4.50 -0.79 -14.30
CA ALA A 99 -4.57 -0.11 -13.03
C ALA A 99 -4.04 1.34 -13.08
N VAL A 100 -3.11 1.66 -14.00
CA VAL A 100 -2.46 2.98 -14.09
C VAL A 100 -3.45 4.14 -14.27
N PRO A 101 -4.37 4.16 -15.24
CA PRO A 101 -5.29 5.28 -15.42
C PRO A 101 -6.18 5.49 -14.19
N GLY A 102 -6.62 4.41 -13.55
CA GLY A 102 -7.33 4.50 -12.28
C GLY A 102 -6.46 5.14 -11.19
N ALA A 103 -5.20 4.73 -11.08
CA ALA A 103 -4.29 5.26 -10.06
C ALA A 103 -3.98 6.75 -10.26
N VAL A 104 -3.80 7.19 -11.49
CA VAL A 104 -3.65 8.62 -11.80
C VAL A 104 -4.89 9.39 -11.37
N ALA A 105 -6.08 8.94 -11.76
CA ALA A 105 -7.34 9.57 -11.36
C ALA A 105 -7.53 9.60 -9.84
N GLY A 106 -7.26 8.49 -9.16
CA GLY A 106 -7.34 8.41 -7.70
C GLY A 106 -6.35 9.32 -6.99
N ALA A 107 -5.11 9.38 -7.47
CA ALA A 107 -4.08 10.28 -6.93
C ALA A 107 -4.46 11.76 -7.09
N LEU A 108 -4.99 12.14 -8.27
CA LEU A 108 -5.47 13.51 -8.52
C LEU A 108 -6.62 13.91 -7.59
N VAL A 109 -7.48 12.97 -7.21
CA VAL A 109 -8.50 13.21 -6.17
C VAL A 109 -7.83 13.34 -4.80
N GLY A 110 -6.92 12.44 -4.47
CA GLY A 110 -6.25 12.43 -3.16
C GLY A 110 -5.45 13.69 -2.84
N VAL A 111 -4.77 14.28 -3.83
CA VAL A 111 -3.98 15.52 -3.64
C VAL A 111 -4.84 16.77 -3.49
N ARG A 112 -6.09 16.74 -3.95
CA ARG A 112 -7.00 17.90 -3.91
C ARG A 112 -7.87 17.96 -2.65
N LEU A 113 -7.88 16.90 -1.85
CA LEU A 113 -8.69 16.88 -0.63
C LEU A 113 -8.08 17.79 0.45
N PRO A 114 -8.89 18.62 1.11
CA PRO A 114 -8.49 19.31 2.32
C PRO A 114 -8.01 18.32 3.39
N VAL A 115 -7.04 18.73 4.22
CA VAL A 115 -6.40 17.86 5.24
C VAL A 115 -7.44 17.19 6.14
N ASP A 116 -8.40 17.96 6.65
CA ASP A 116 -9.45 17.45 7.56
C ASP A 116 -10.33 16.40 6.88
N THR A 117 -10.75 16.67 5.64
CA THR A 117 -11.55 15.71 4.84
C THR A 117 -10.75 14.46 4.55
N PHE A 118 -9.47 14.62 4.19
CA PHE A 118 -8.59 13.46 3.94
C PHE A 118 -8.43 12.60 5.20
N ASN A 119 -8.19 13.23 6.36
CA ASN A 119 -8.03 12.52 7.63
C ASN A 119 -9.32 11.77 8.04
N LEU A 120 -10.50 12.36 7.80
CA LEU A 120 -11.79 11.69 8.03
C LEU A 120 -11.94 10.47 7.12
N VAL A 121 -11.65 10.62 5.82
CA VAL A 121 -11.70 9.51 4.86
C VAL A 121 -10.68 8.43 5.25
N LEU A 122 -9.47 8.84 5.63
CA LEU A 122 -8.43 7.93 6.10
C LEU A 122 -8.91 7.10 7.30
N ALA A 123 -9.49 7.76 8.32
CA ALA A 123 -10.03 7.09 9.49
C ALA A 123 -11.15 6.11 9.13
N ALA A 124 -12.08 6.52 8.26
CA ALA A 124 -13.18 5.65 7.78
C ALA A 124 -12.64 4.43 7.03
N VAL A 125 -11.64 4.63 6.16
CA VAL A 125 -11.00 3.53 5.41
C VAL A 125 -10.27 2.59 6.34
N MET A 126 -9.54 3.10 7.32
CA MET A 126 -8.85 2.28 8.32
C MET A 126 -9.86 1.46 9.14
N GLY A 127 -10.97 2.07 9.56
CA GLY A 127 -12.06 1.38 10.23
C GLY A 127 -12.69 0.28 9.37
N LEU A 128 -12.96 0.56 8.08
CA LEU A 128 -13.47 -0.43 7.14
C LEU A 128 -12.48 -1.59 6.94
N VAL A 129 -11.20 -1.30 6.74
CA VAL A 129 -10.16 -2.32 6.60
C VAL A 129 -10.09 -3.18 7.86
N LEU A 130 -10.19 -2.56 9.05
CA LEU A 130 -10.24 -3.28 10.31
C LEU A 130 -11.46 -4.22 10.37
N ILE A 131 -12.65 -3.75 10.01
CA ILE A 131 -13.88 -4.57 9.96
C ILE A 131 -13.71 -5.72 8.97
N LEU A 132 -13.17 -5.46 7.77
CA LEU A 132 -12.90 -6.50 6.78
C LEU A 132 -11.87 -7.51 7.27
N MET A 133 -10.94 -7.08 8.10
CA MET A 133 -9.98 -7.96 8.76
C MET A 133 -10.61 -8.82 9.85
N LEU A 134 -11.57 -8.29 10.60
CA LEU A 134 -12.29 -9.00 11.66
C LEU A 134 -13.31 -9.99 11.11
N THR A 135 -13.86 -9.72 9.94
CA THR A 135 -14.79 -10.60 9.25
C THR A 135 -14.06 -11.49 8.26
N ASP A 136 -14.55 -12.72 8.04
CA ASP A 136 -13.99 -13.63 7.02
C ASP A 136 -14.09 -13.11 5.57
N ALA A 137 -14.69 -11.94 5.37
CA ALA A 137 -14.92 -11.35 4.06
C ALA A 137 -13.62 -11.05 3.30
N GLY A 138 -12.53 -10.74 4.01
CA GLY A 138 -11.19 -10.49 3.43
C GLY A 138 -10.32 -11.73 3.26
N ARG A 139 -10.75 -12.89 3.79
CA ARG A 139 -9.97 -14.14 3.68
C ARG A 139 -10.11 -14.71 2.27
N GLY A 140 -8.98 -14.84 1.57
CA GLY A 140 -8.90 -15.63 0.36
C GLY A 140 -9.29 -17.07 0.68
N HIS A 141 -10.45 -17.50 0.24
CA HIS A 141 -10.79 -18.91 0.26
C HIS A 141 -9.94 -19.57 -0.82
N THR A 142 -9.47 -20.81 -0.56
CA THR A 142 -8.89 -21.66 -1.60
C THR A 142 -9.97 -21.94 -2.63
N VAL A 143 -10.11 -21.04 -3.60
CA VAL A 143 -10.90 -21.32 -4.78
C VAL A 143 -10.01 -22.20 -5.64
N ALA A 144 -10.44 -23.43 -5.89
CA ALA A 144 -9.77 -24.29 -6.85
C ALA A 144 -9.58 -23.50 -8.16
N ALA A 145 -8.37 -23.59 -8.74
CA ALA A 145 -8.04 -22.87 -9.96
C ALA A 145 -9.14 -23.15 -11.01
N SER A 146 -9.93 -22.16 -11.30
CA SER A 146 -11.03 -22.27 -12.26
C SER A 146 -10.56 -21.79 -13.63
N PRO A 147 -10.98 -22.39 -14.73
CA PRO A 147 -10.59 -21.98 -16.07
C PRO A 147 -10.85 -20.48 -16.29
N LEU A 148 -9.86 -19.75 -16.80
CA LEU A 148 -9.96 -18.35 -17.09
C LEU A 148 -10.80 -18.13 -18.36
N THR A 149 -12.10 -17.84 -18.20
CA THR A 149 -12.98 -17.53 -19.33
C THR A 149 -12.74 -16.09 -19.84
N PRO A 150 -13.02 -15.78 -21.12
CA PRO A 150 -12.90 -14.42 -21.67
C PRO A 150 -13.68 -13.38 -20.85
N ARG A 151 -14.87 -13.75 -20.36
CA ARG A 151 -15.70 -12.88 -19.50
C ARG A 151 -15.03 -12.56 -18.16
N ARG A 152 -14.45 -13.56 -17.50
CA ARG A 152 -13.70 -13.38 -16.23
C ARG A 152 -12.48 -12.50 -16.45
N ARG A 153 -11.77 -12.72 -17.56
CA ARG A 153 -10.61 -11.90 -17.95
C ARG A 153 -11.01 -10.44 -18.14
N LEU A 154 -12.09 -10.16 -18.87
CA LEU A 154 -12.60 -8.80 -19.09
C LEU A 154 -12.94 -8.11 -17.74
N TRP A 155 -13.72 -8.79 -16.89
CA TRP A 155 -14.07 -8.25 -15.56
C TRP A 155 -12.83 -8.02 -14.70
N GLY A 156 -11.83 -8.89 -14.76
CA GLY A 156 -10.57 -8.68 -14.08
C GLY A 156 -9.89 -7.36 -14.47
N HIS A 157 -9.84 -7.05 -15.77
CA HIS A 157 -9.25 -5.79 -16.26
C HIS A 157 -10.08 -4.56 -15.87
N VAL A 158 -11.40 -4.62 -15.94
CA VAL A 158 -12.29 -3.53 -15.50
C VAL A 158 -12.11 -3.26 -14.00
N LEU A 159 -12.09 -4.32 -13.19
CA LEU A 159 -11.88 -4.19 -11.75
C LEU A 159 -10.47 -3.68 -11.41
N MET A 160 -9.46 -3.90 -12.26
CA MET A 160 -8.14 -3.32 -12.06
C MET A 160 -8.12 -1.80 -12.20
N VAL A 161 -8.95 -1.21 -13.05
CA VAL A 161 -9.10 0.25 -13.13
C VAL A 161 -9.65 0.80 -11.81
N ALA A 162 -10.70 0.18 -11.27
CA ALA A 162 -11.28 0.57 -9.98
C ALA A 162 -10.29 0.34 -8.80
N ALA A 163 -9.59 -0.79 -8.80
CA ALA A 163 -8.56 -1.06 -7.82
C ALA A 163 -7.39 -0.07 -7.93
N GLY A 164 -6.99 0.29 -9.15
CA GLY A 164 -6.03 1.34 -9.41
C GLY A 164 -6.46 2.68 -8.82
N PHE A 165 -7.72 3.08 -9.03
CA PHE A 165 -8.27 4.32 -8.46
C PHE A 165 -8.13 4.33 -6.93
N TRP A 166 -8.56 3.26 -6.27
CA TRP A 166 -8.40 3.13 -4.82
C TRP A 166 -6.93 3.19 -4.41
N GLY A 167 -6.07 2.42 -5.10
CA GLY A 167 -4.64 2.39 -4.86
C GLY A 167 -3.96 3.73 -5.08
N GLY A 168 -4.35 4.49 -6.10
CA GLY A 168 -3.88 5.85 -6.35
C GLY A 168 -4.37 6.83 -5.28
N PHE A 169 -5.62 6.71 -4.86
CA PHE A 169 -6.25 7.60 -3.89
C PHE A 169 -5.64 7.46 -2.49
N ILE A 170 -5.77 6.30 -1.86
CA ILE A 170 -5.37 6.15 -0.46
C ILE A 170 -4.46 4.94 -0.18
N GLN A 171 -4.37 3.97 -1.07
CA GLN A 171 -3.49 2.79 -1.01
C GLN A 171 -3.76 1.81 0.15
N ILE A 172 -4.38 2.24 1.25
CA ILE A 172 -4.59 1.42 2.44
C ILE A 172 -5.52 0.25 2.12
N GLY A 173 -5.15 -0.94 2.56
CA GLY A 173 -5.98 -2.14 2.39
C GLY A 173 -5.99 -2.72 0.97
N MET A 174 -5.06 -2.32 0.10
CA MET A 174 -5.02 -2.78 -1.30
C MET A 174 -5.01 -4.29 -1.47
N GLY A 175 -4.42 -5.02 -0.53
CA GLY A 175 -4.44 -6.49 -0.57
C GLY A 175 -5.83 -7.08 -0.45
N PHE A 176 -6.71 -6.46 0.35
CA PHE A 176 -8.10 -6.90 0.51
C PHE A 176 -8.96 -6.64 -0.73
N ILE A 177 -8.50 -5.80 -1.65
CA ILE A 177 -9.14 -5.55 -2.94
C ILE A 177 -8.51 -6.44 -4.02
N LEU A 178 -7.19 -6.42 -4.15
CA LEU A 178 -6.49 -7.11 -5.22
C LEU A 178 -6.51 -8.64 -5.07
N LEU A 179 -6.30 -9.17 -3.86
CA LEU A 179 -6.27 -10.62 -3.66
C LEU A 179 -7.60 -11.29 -4.04
N PRO A 180 -8.79 -10.79 -3.62
CA PRO A 180 -10.06 -11.34 -4.09
C PRO A 180 -10.26 -11.22 -5.60
N ILE A 181 -9.87 -10.12 -6.23
CA ILE A 181 -10.00 -9.96 -7.69
C ILE A 181 -9.12 -11.00 -8.39
N LEU A 182 -7.85 -11.13 -7.98
CA LEU A 182 -6.90 -12.04 -8.59
C LEU A 182 -7.26 -13.51 -8.35
N ASN A 183 -7.72 -13.85 -7.13
CA ASN A 183 -8.06 -15.20 -6.76
C ASN A 183 -9.46 -15.61 -7.23
N ARG A 184 -10.53 -14.86 -6.84
CA ARG A 184 -11.92 -15.25 -7.11
C ARG A 184 -12.36 -14.93 -8.54
N VAL A 185 -11.96 -13.75 -9.08
CA VAL A 185 -12.38 -13.34 -10.43
C VAL A 185 -11.46 -13.94 -11.48
N LEU A 186 -10.15 -13.89 -11.30
CA LEU A 186 -9.19 -14.40 -12.29
C LEU A 186 -8.77 -15.86 -12.06
N GLY A 187 -9.10 -16.45 -10.90
CA GLY A 187 -8.88 -17.88 -10.63
C GLY A 187 -7.42 -18.23 -10.34
N LEU A 188 -6.61 -17.24 -9.94
CA LEU A 188 -5.22 -17.49 -9.55
C LEU A 188 -5.17 -18.12 -8.15
N ASP A 189 -4.26 -19.04 -7.91
CA ASP A 189 -3.93 -19.47 -6.55
C ASP A 189 -3.39 -18.29 -5.71
N LEU A 190 -3.36 -18.41 -4.38
CA LEU A 190 -2.97 -17.31 -3.50
C LEU A 190 -1.52 -16.87 -3.71
N VAL A 191 -0.62 -17.78 -4.05
CA VAL A 191 0.79 -17.46 -4.32
C VAL A 191 0.89 -16.66 -5.61
N ALA A 192 0.29 -17.15 -6.70
CA ALA A 192 0.26 -16.44 -7.97
C ALA A 192 -0.46 -15.08 -7.85
N ALA A 193 -1.58 -15.02 -7.12
CA ALA A 193 -2.29 -13.77 -6.86
C ALA A 193 -1.41 -12.77 -6.10
N ASN A 194 -0.66 -13.24 -5.08
CA ASN A 194 0.24 -12.38 -4.32
C ASN A 194 1.38 -11.83 -5.18
N ILE A 195 1.93 -12.65 -6.08
CA ILE A 195 2.95 -12.24 -7.03
C ILE A 195 2.40 -11.17 -7.99
N HIS A 196 1.25 -11.44 -8.63
CA HIS A 196 0.60 -10.47 -9.52
C HIS A 196 0.33 -9.15 -8.81
N LYS A 197 -0.16 -9.21 -7.57
CA LYS A 197 -0.40 -8.03 -6.72
C LYS A 197 0.84 -7.15 -6.59
N VAL A 198 2.01 -7.73 -6.31
CA VAL A 198 3.27 -6.98 -6.14
C VAL A 198 3.62 -6.20 -7.41
N PHE A 199 3.54 -6.82 -8.59
CA PHE A 199 3.85 -6.15 -9.86
C PHE A 199 2.81 -5.08 -10.23
N ILE A 200 1.52 -5.35 -9.99
CA ILE A 200 0.44 -4.39 -10.23
C ILE A 200 0.64 -3.14 -9.36
N ILE A 201 0.89 -3.34 -8.05
CA ILE A 201 1.13 -2.24 -7.12
C ILE A 201 2.39 -1.47 -7.52
N LEU A 202 3.47 -2.15 -7.88
CA LEU A 202 4.70 -1.52 -8.31
C LEU A 202 4.46 -0.54 -9.46
N LEU A 203 3.76 -0.97 -10.51
CA LEU A 203 3.56 -0.15 -11.70
C LEU A 203 2.65 1.05 -11.47
N TYR A 204 1.48 0.86 -10.84
CA TYR A 204 0.58 1.99 -10.60
C TYR A 204 1.10 2.95 -9.52
N THR A 205 1.90 2.46 -8.54
CA THR A 205 2.47 3.34 -7.52
C THR A 205 3.48 4.31 -8.11
N LEU A 206 4.21 3.94 -9.16
CA LEU A 206 5.06 4.87 -9.89
C LEU A 206 4.27 6.07 -10.44
N SER A 207 3.12 5.80 -11.08
CA SER A 207 2.26 6.87 -11.60
C SER A 207 1.63 7.71 -10.47
N ALA A 208 1.21 7.08 -9.38
CA ALA A 208 0.66 7.79 -8.24
C ALA A 208 1.73 8.65 -7.54
N LEU A 209 2.96 8.14 -7.36
CA LEU A 209 4.08 8.91 -6.79
C LEU A 209 4.41 10.13 -7.64
N TRP A 210 4.39 9.99 -8.98
CA TRP A 210 4.59 11.12 -9.87
C TRP A 210 3.52 12.20 -9.67
N VAL A 211 2.24 11.83 -9.56
CA VAL A 211 1.15 12.79 -9.30
C VAL A 211 1.31 13.45 -7.94
N PHE A 212 1.53 12.68 -6.86
CA PHE A 212 1.71 13.25 -5.53
C PHE A 212 2.95 14.14 -5.45
N GLY A 213 4.09 13.73 -6.01
CA GLY A 213 5.33 14.48 -6.00
C GLY A 213 5.32 15.74 -6.85
N SER A 214 4.42 15.82 -7.87
CA SER A 214 4.23 17.02 -8.68
C SER A 214 3.26 18.04 -8.09
N GLN A 215 2.44 17.65 -7.09
CA GLN A 215 1.38 18.46 -6.52
C GLN A 215 1.58 18.80 -5.04
N LEU A 216 2.37 18.02 -4.32
CA LEU A 216 2.63 18.17 -2.90
C LEU A 216 4.13 18.16 -2.61
N GLU A 217 4.54 18.89 -1.59
CA GLU A 217 5.89 18.79 -1.02
C GLU A 217 5.99 17.52 -0.17
N LEU A 218 6.51 16.44 -0.77
CA LEU A 218 6.69 15.18 -0.09
C LEU A 218 7.92 15.21 0.82
N LEU A 219 7.84 14.52 1.94
CA LEU A 219 8.96 14.37 2.87
C LEU A 219 9.85 13.19 2.46
N TRP A 220 10.63 13.40 1.39
CA TRP A 220 11.46 12.37 0.75
C TRP A 220 12.39 11.67 1.73
N TRP A 221 12.93 12.41 2.71
CA TRP A 221 13.81 11.85 3.73
C TRP A 221 13.08 10.84 4.62
N ILE A 222 11.92 11.19 5.15
CA ILE A 222 11.08 10.29 5.96
C ILE A 222 10.71 9.05 5.15
N GLY A 223 10.29 9.28 3.89
CA GLY A 223 10.00 8.19 2.95
C GLY A 223 11.21 7.28 2.72
N ALA A 224 12.41 7.83 2.56
CA ALA A 224 13.64 7.07 2.33
C ALA A 224 14.04 6.24 3.57
N VAL A 225 13.99 6.82 4.76
CA VAL A 225 14.27 6.11 6.02
C VAL A 225 13.31 4.93 6.18
N MET A 226 12.02 5.16 5.99
CA MET A 226 11.01 4.10 6.08
C MET A 226 11.17 3.06 4.95
N ALA A 227 11.63 3.46 3.76
CA ALA A 227 11.87 2.57 2.63
C ALA A 227 12.97 1.55 2.91
N VAL A 228 13.97 1.88 3.73
CA VAL A 228 15.00 0.91 4.17
C VAL A 228 14.34 -0.27 4.89
N GLY A 229 13.55 -0.01 5.92
CA GLY A 229 12.80 -1.05 6.63
C GLY A 229 11.84 -1.80 5.72
N ASN A 230 11.08 -1.06 4.90
CA ASN A 230 10.13 -1.65 3.94
C ASN A 230 10.80 -2.60 2.94
N SER A 231 12.01 -2.28 2.46
CA SER A 231 12.76 -3.16 1.54
C SER A 231 13.10 -4.48 2.18
N VAL A 232 13.58 -4.47 3.42
CA VAL A 232 13.87 -5.68 4.19
C VAL A 232 12.59 -6.48 4.46
N GLY A 233 11.52 -5.80 4.92
CA GLY A 233 10.22 -6.42 5.13
C GLY A 233 9.65 -7.05 3.87
N GLY A 234 9.74 -6.35 2.74
CA GLY A 234 9.30 -6.85 1.43
C GLY A 234 10.06 -8.08 0.96
N TRP A 235 11.38 -8.09 1.15
CA TRP A 235 12.21 -9.26 0.84
C TRP A 235 11.85 -10.46 1.71
N LEU A 236 11.68 -10.27 3.03
CA LEU A 236 11.26 -11.32 3.95
C LEU A 236 9.88 -11.87 3.57
N GLY A 237 8.91 -10.98 3.32
CA GLY A 237 7.56 -11.36 2.92
C GLY A 237 7.54 -12.15 1.60
N ALA A 238 8.33 -11.74 0.61
CA ALA A 238 8.43 -12.44 -0.67
C ALA A 238 9.05 -13.83 -0.52
N ARG A 239 10.13 -13.95 0.25
CA ARG A 239 10.73 -15.27 0.55
C ARG A 239 9.74 -16.19 1.24
N LEU A 240 9.03 -15.67 2.23
CA LEU A 240 8.06 -16.46 2.97
C LEU A 240 6.88 -16.88 2.10
N THR A 241 6.43 -16.04 1.17
CA THR A 241 5.43 -16.41 0.15
C THR A 241 5.87 -17.60 -0.67
N LEU A 242 7.13 -17.63 -1.10
CA LEU A 242 7.65 -18.71 -1.96
C LEU A 242 7.87 -20.04 -1.22
N HIS A 243 8.30 -19.98 0.04
CA HIS A 243 8.64 -21.18 0.81
C HIS A 243 7.48 -21.72 1.63
N GLY A 244 6.60 -20.84 2.09
CA GLY A 244 5.51 -21.18 3.00
C GLY A 244 4.16 -21.42 2.32
N GLY A 245 4.04 -21.07 1.04
CA GLY A 245 2.82 -21.22 0.27
C GLY A 245 1.60 -20.51 0.89
N GLU A 246 0.40 -20.98 0.56
CA GLU A 246 -0.88 -20.43 1.02
C GLU A 246 -1.04 -20.42 2.55
N HIS A 247 -0.53 -21.45 3.22
CA HIS A 247 -0.67 -21.60 4.65
C HIS A 247 -0.03 -20.44 5.42
N VAL A 248 1.18 -20.04 5.03
CA VAL A 248 1.91 -18.94 5.68
C VAL A 248 1.25 -17.60 5.39
N ILE A 249 0.83 -17.35 4.14
CA ILE A 249 0.09 -16.13 3.79
C ILE A 249 -1.15 -15.99 4.69
N ARG A 250 -1.92 -17.07 4.84
CA ARG A 250 -3.12 -17.12 5.67
C ARG A 250 -2.80 -16.79 7.14
N TRP A 251 -1.78 -17.41 7.73
CA TRP A 251 -1.43 -17.16 9.13
C TRP A 251 -0.90 -15.75 9.37
N VAL A 252 -0.09 -15.20 8.45
CA VAL A 252 0.38 -13.81 8.57
C VAL A 252 -0.80 -12.83 8.54
N VAL A 253 -1.78 -13.06 7.66
CA VAL A 253 -3.02 -12.25 7.65
C VAL A 253 -3.74 -12.36 9.00
N VAL A 254 -3.93 -13.57 9.53
CA VAL A 254 -4.61 -13.79 10.82
C VAL A 254 -3.86 -13.13 11.99
N PHE A 255 -2.53 -13.31 12.08
CA PHE A 255 -1.74 -12.70 13.16
C PHE A 255 -1.66 -11.17 13.04
N SER A 256 -1.61 -10.63 11.82
CA SER A 256 -1.69 -9.18 11.59
C SER A 256 -3.01 -8.60 12.11
N ILE A 257 -4.11 -9.31 11.86
CA ILE A 257 -5.44 -9.00 12.37
C ILE A 257 -5.46 -9.05 13.90
N ALA A 258 -5.01 -10.16 14.49
CA ALA A 258 -5.02 -10.37 15.94
C ALA A 258 -4.18 -9.31 16.67
N GLY A 259 -2.99 -8.98 16.15
CA GLY A 259 -2.11 -7.94 16.73
C GLY A 259 -2.73 -6.54 16.71
N MET A 260 -3.50 -6.22 15.65
CA MET A 260 -4.25 -4.96 15.59
C MET A 260 -5.42 -4.94 16.58
N MET A 261 -6.11 -6.07 16.78
CA MET A 261 -7.20 -6.17 17.75
C MET A 261 -6.75 -5.89 19.17
N VAL A 262 -5.60 -6.46 19.58
CA VAL A 262 -5.04 -6.26 20.93
C VAL A 262 -4.69 -4.79 21.20
N LYS A 263 -4.36 -4.01 20.19
CA LYS A 263 -4.03 -2.58 20.34
C LYS A 263 -5.27 -1.67 20.37
N LEU A 264 -6.44 -2.18 19.99
CA LEU A 264 -7.68 -1.41 19.91
C LEU A 264 -8.57 -1.60 21.17
N ILE A 265 -8.30 -2.61 21.98
CA ILE A 265 -8.90 -2.88 23.29
C ILE A 265 -7.97 -2.36 24.38
#